data_ab5b3ce1cdfe2dedd7958a7c555a16b8
#
_entry.id   ab5b3ce1cdfe2dedd7958a7c555a16b8
#
_cell.length_a   1.000
_cell.length_b   1.000
_cell.length_c   1.000
_cell.angle_alpha   90.00
_cell.angle_beta   90.00
_cell.angle_gamma   90.00
#
_symmetry.space_group_name_H-M   'P 1'
#
loop_
_entity.id
_entity.type
_entity.pdbx_description
1 polymer ?
#
loop_
_entity_poly.entity_id
_entity_poly.type
_entity_poly.pdbx_seq_one_letter_code
_entity_poly.pdbx_strand_id
1 'polypeptide(L)'
;TKVDRVKNFEGSIKSFEKSLFKLGLEYIDLYLIHSPHAKIKRVEQWQALIDIKEQEKVKHIGVSNWGINHLEELIQNNPTLPDANQIELHPWSQKPDLVNYLREKEIDIIAYSSLVPLSNWRHKDGENSKKTEGMQQISDADNSPFKKLAHKYNVTEAQFLLKWALELGYSILPKSIESKRMKENFNLDFSISQDDMEYIYTLDRGGSVTWEYGDPLAVK
;
A
#
# COMPACT_ATOMS: atom_id res chain seq x y z
N THR A 1 -6.97 -9.60 3.62
CA THR A 1 -7.23 -10.04 2.24
C THR A 1 -8.06 -9.02 1.48
N LYS A 2 -8.32 -9.22 0.17
CA LYS A 2 -8.96 -8.22 -0.71
C LYS A 2 -10.02 -8.84 -1.61
N VAL A 3 -11.10 -8.09 -1.88
CA VAL A 3 -12.04 -8.42 -2.96
C VAL A 3 -11.39 -8.11 -4.30
N ASP A 4 -11.66 -8.94 -5.29
CA ASP A 4 -11.17 -8.79 -6.66
C ASP A 4 -11.72 -7.52 -7.35
N ARG A 5 -11.01 -7.05 -8.36
CA ARG A 5 -11.06 -5.70 -8.92
C ARG A 5 -12.43 -5.24 -9.41
N VAL A 6 -13.23 -6.09 -10.05
CA VAL A 6 -14.47 -5.68 -10.68
C VAL A 6 -15.61 -6.63 -10.29
N LYS A 7 -16.28 -6.31 -9.18
CA LYS A 7 -17.44 -7.06 -8.70
C LYS A 7 -18.60 -6.09 -8.45
N ASN A 8 -19.81 -6.58 -8.56
CA ASN A 8 -21.01 -5.94 -8.02
C ASN A 8 -21.21 -6.36 -6.56
N PHE A 9 -22.30 -5.96 -5.96
CA PHE A 9 -22.65 -6.28 -4.57
C PHE A 9 -22.56 -7.80 -4.30
N GLU A 10 -23.34 -8.64 -5.02
CA GLU A 10 -23.35 -10.09 -4.81
C GLU A 10 -21.99 -10.75 -5.08
N GLY A 11 -21.28 -10.29 -6.11
CA GLY A 11 -19.94 -10.78 -6.43
C GLY A 11 -18.94 -10.47 -5.35
N SER A 12 -19.10 -9.36 -4.60
CA SER A 12 -18.26 -8.98 -3.48
C SER A 12 -18.53 -9.89 -2.28
N ILE A 13 -19.79 -10.18 -1.96
CA ILE A 13 -20.16 -11.14 -0.91
C ILE A 13 -19.56 -12.52 -1.21
N LYS A 14 -19.77 -13.06 -2.42
CA LYS A 14 -19.21 -14.37 -2.83
C LYS A 14 -17.66 -14.39 -2.75
N SER A 15 -17.01 -13.28 -3.09
CA SER A 15 -15.56 -13.16 -3.00
C SER A 15 -15.07 -13.18 -1.56
N PHE A 16 -15.80 -12.54 -0.65
CA PHE A 16 -15.54 -12.59 0.80
C PHE A 16 -15.68 -14.01 1.34
N GLU A 17 -16.80 -14.67 1.10
CA GLU A 17 -17.07 -16.04 1.54
C GLU A 17 -15.99 -17.03 1.08
N LYS A 18 -15.58 -16.89 -0.20
CA LYS A 18 -14.47 -17.68 -0.76
C LYS A 18 -13.14 -17.40 -0.06
N SER A 19 -12.88 -16.14 0.31
CA SER A 19 -11.67 -15.76 1.03
C SER A 19 -11.67 -16.34 2.44
N LEU A 20 -12.77 -16.21 3.15
CA LEU A 20 -12.98 -16.75 4.50
C LEU A 20 -12.78 -18.26 4.52
N PHE A 21 -13.43 -18.97 3.58
CA PHE A 21 -13.28 -20.42 3.43
C PHE A 21 -11.83 -20.85 3.16
N LYS A 22 -11.13 -20.15 2.24
CA LYS A 22 -9.72 -20.47 1.89
C LYS A 22 -8.75 -20.22 3.05
N LEU A 23 -9.05 -19.25 3.90
CA LEU A 23 -8.24 -18.94 5.07
C LEU A 23 -8.51 -19.92 6.22
N GLY A 24 -9.64 -20.66 6.20
CA GLY A 24 -10.05 -21.54 7.28
C GLY A 24 -10.38 -20.78 8.57
N LEU A 25 -10.90 -19.56 8.46
CA LEU A 25 -11.20 -18.68 9.59
C LEU A 25 -12.71 -18.47 9.73
N GLU A 26 -13.15 -18.10 10.91
CA GLU A 26 -14.54 -17.73 11.20
C GLU A 26 -14.81 -16.26 10.86
N TYR A 27 -13.82 -15.40 10.96
CA TYR A 27 -13.89 -13.98 10.63
C TYR A 27 -12.57 -13.49 10.02
N ILE A 28 -12.57 -12.28 9.45
CA ILE A 28 -11.41 -11.59 8.89
C ILE A 28 -11.21 -10.27 9.66
N ASP A 29 -9.99 -9.97 10.11
CA ASP A 29 -9.72 -8.71 10.82
C ASP A 29 -9.83 -7.50 9.89
N LEU A 30 -9.27 -7.58 8.66
CA LEU A 30 -9.33 -6.50 7.67
C LEU A 30 -9.59 -7.04 6.27
N TYR A 31 -10.65 -6.55 5.62
CA TYR A 31 -11.00 -6.86 4.25
C TYR A 31 -11.07 -5.59 3.40
N LEU A 32 -10.39 -5.59 2.27
CA LEU A 32 -10.22 -4.40 1.43
C LEU A 32 -10.82 -4.59 0.03
N ILE A 33 -11.34 -3.52 -0.57
CA ILE A 33 -11.53 -3.44 -2.02
C ILE A 33 -10.15 -3.20 -2.66
N HIS A 34 -9.77 -4.04 -3.64
CA HIS A 34 -8.39 -4.06 -4.17
C HIS A 34 -8.01 -2.80 -4.96
N SER A 35 -8.96 -2.20 -5.68
CA SER A 35 -8.73 -1.01 -6.49
C SER A 35 -10.05 -0.37 -6.92
N PRO A 36 -10.06 0.90 -7.37
CA PRO A 36 -11.26 1.61 -7.78
C PRO A 36 -11.79 1.23 -9.17
N HIS A 37 -11.22 0.21 -9.82
CA HIS A 37 -11.54 -0.16 -11.21
C HIS A 37 -12.97 -0.68 -11.44
N ALA A 38 -13.74 -0.92 -10.39
CA ALA A 38 -15.16 -1.27 -10.53
C ALA A 38 -16.02 -0.11 -11.08
N LYS A 39 -15.48 1.09 -11.15
CA LYS A 39 -16.15 2.30 -11.65
C LYS A 39 -17.51 2.49 -10.97
N ILE A 40 -18.59 2.62 -11.74
CA ILE A 40 -19.96 2.81 -11.24
C ILE A 40 -20.39 1.79 -10.16
N LYS A 41 -19.72 0.62 -10.08
CA LYS A 41 -20.00 -0.41 -9.08
C LYS A 41 -19.21 -0.25 -7.79
N ARG A 42 -18.38 0.79 -7.65
CA ARG A 42 -17.58 1.04 -6.43
C ARG A 42 -18.46 1.16 -5.18
N VAL A 43 -19.55 1.90 -5.30
CA VAL A 43 -20.51 2.09 -4.21
C VAL A 43 -21.21 0.77 -3.84
N GLU A 44 -21.57 -0.05 -4.83
CA GLU A 44 -22.15 -1.39 -4.58
C GLU A 44 -21.15 -2.32 -3.86
N GLN A 45 -19.86 -2.28 -4.26
CA GLN A 45 -18.81 -3.05 -3.57
C GLN A 45 -18.66 -2.59 -2.13
N TRP A 46 -18.68 -1.27 -1.90
CA TRP A 46 -18.55 -0.70 -0.56
C TRP A 46 -19.73 -1.10 0.32
N GLN A 47 -20.95 -0.99 -0.18
CA GLN A 47 -22.13 -1.44 0.54
C GLN A 47 -22.05 -2.94 0.93
N ALA A 48 -21.55 -3.79 0.04
CA ALA A 48 -21.35 -5.20 0.37
C ALA A 48 -20.36 -5.42 1.53
N LEU A 49 -19.32 -4.59 1.64
CA LEU A 49 -18.37 -4.68 2.76
C LEU A 49 -19.02 -4.19 4.06
N ILE A 50 -19.85 -3.16 4.01
CA ILE A 50 -20.62 -2.68 5.17
C ILE A 50 -21.53 -3.80 5.69
N ASP A 51 -22.31 -4.44 4.82
CA ASP A 51 -23.22 -5.52 5.18
C ASP A 51 -22.48 -6.73 5.81
N ILE A 52 -21.27 -7.04 5.29
CA ILE A 52 -20.41 -8.09 5.87
C ILE A 52 -19.92 -7.70 7.27
N LYS A 53 -19.60 -6.40 7.49
CA LYS A 53 -19.17 -5.86 8.79
C LYS A 53 -20.32 -5.90 9.79
N GLU A 54 -21.54 -5.52 9.39
CA GLU A 54 -22.74 -5.60 10.22
C GLU A 54 -23.10 -7.05 10.65
N GLN A 55 -22.72 -8.04 9.82
CA GLN A 55 -22.84 -9.46 10.16
C GLN A 55 -21.69 -9.96 11.07
N GLU A 56 -20.81 -9.10 11.54
CA GLU A 56 -19.66 -9.40 12.40
C GLU A 56 -18.65 -10.40 11.79
N LYS A 57 -18.72 -10.62 10.47
CA LYS A 57 -17.80 -11.52 9.74
C LYS A 57 -16.46 -10.85 9.42
N VAL A 58 -16.40 -9.54 9.48
CA VAL A 58 -15.17 -8.75 9.35
C VAL A 58 -15.15 -7.66 10.41
N LYS A 59 -13.99 -7.41 11.02
CA LYS A 59 -13.85 -6.35 12.05
C LYS A 59 -13.68 -4.97 11.40
N HIS A 60 -12.81 -4.90 10.40
CA HIS A 60 -12.46 -3.64 9.71
C HIS A 60 -12.60 -3.81 8.21
N ILE A 61 -13.15 -2.78 7.57
CA ILE A 61 -13.30 -2.72 6.11
C ILE A 61 -12.54 -1.53 5.55
N GLY A 62 -11.97 -1.68 4.37
CA GLY A 62 -11.21 -0.60 3.78
C GLY A 62 -11.05 -0.75 2.28
N VAL A 63 -10.19 0.09 1.75
CA VAL A 63 -9.94 0.18 0.32
C VAL A 63 -8.44 0.06 0.01
N SER A 64 -8.11 -0.11 -1.25
CA SER A 64 -6.72 -0.11 -1.70
C SER A 64 -6.62 0.64 -3.01
N ASN A 65 -5.62 1.53 -3.13
CA ASN A 65 -5.39 2.35 -4.32
C ASN A 65 -6.51 3.35 -4.65
N TRP A 66 -7.18 3.87 -3.63
CA TRP A 66 -8.21 4.88 -3.81
C TRP A 66 -7.65 6.29 -3.59
N GLY A 67 -7.87 7.17 -4.58
CA GLY A 67 -7.55 8.59 -4.47
C GLY A 67 -8.66 9.37 -3.78
N ILE A 68 -8.43 10.66 -3.53
CA ILE A 68 -9.38 11.56 -2.85
C ILE A 68 -10.75 11.53 -3.53
N ASN A 69 -10.80 11.65 -4.86
CA ASN A 69 -12.07 11.66 -5.60
C ASN A 69 -12.89 10.37 -5.40
N HIS A 70 -12.22 9.22 -5.29
CA HIS A 70 -12.90 7.95 -5.04
C HIS A 70 -13.47 7.87 -3.62
N LEU A 71 -12.74 8.40 -2.66
CA LEU A 71 -13.17 8.46 -1.26
C LEU A 71 -14.35 9.42 -1.09
N GLU A 72 -14.29 10.58 -1.73
CA GLU A 72 -15.40 11.55 -1.74
C GLU A 72 -16.67 10.97 -2.40
N GLU A 73 -16.51 10.18 -3.48
CA GLU A 73 -17.64 9.46 -4.09
C GLU A 73 -18.32 8.51 -3.07
N LEU A 74 -17.53 7.78 -2.26
CA LEU A 74 -18.09 6.93 -1.22
C LEU A 74 -18.84 7.77 -0.17
N ILE A 75 -18.22 8.82 0.34
CA ILE A 75 -18.78 9.67 1.40
C ILE A 75 -20.11 10.28 0.97
N GLN A 76 -20.23 10.69 -0.29
CA GLN A 76 -21.47 11.24 -0.83
C GLN A 76 -22.60 10.21 -0.89
N ASN A 77 -22.28 8.93 -1.06
CA ASN A 77 -23.25 7.85 -1.19
C ASN A 77 -23.51 7.10 0.13
N ASN A 78 -22.55 7.08 1.04
CA ASN A 78 -22.65 6.41 2.33
C ASN A 78 -21.70 7.07 3.35
N PRO A 79 -22.17 7.44 4.56
CA PRO A 79 -21.35 8.12 5.56
C PRO A 79 -20.29 7.23 6.20
N THR A 80 -20.33 5.91 5.98
CA THR A 80 -19.33 4.98 6.53
C THR A 80 -18.00 5.16 5.81
N LEU A 81 -16.98 5.59 6.54
CA LEU A 81 -15.62 5.73 6.04
C LEU A 81 -14.88 4.38 6.02
N PRO A 82 -13.92 4.19 5.11
CA PRO A 82 -12.97 3.08 5.21
C PRO A 82 -12.13 3.19 6.48
N ASP A 83 -11.95 2.07 7.20
CA ASP A 83 -11.01 2.01 8.32
C ASP A 83 -9.54 2.17 7.83
N ALA A 84 -9.23 1.77 6.59
CA ALA A 84 -7.88 1.89 6.03
C ALA A 84 -7.87 2.08 4.51
N ASN A 85 -6.83 2.75 3.99
CA ASN A 85 -6.49 2.77 2.57
C ASN A 85 -5.07 2.23 2.36
N GLN A 86 -4.96 1.13 1.64
CA GLN A 86 -3.67 0.54 1.29
C GLN A 86 -3.17 1.07 -0.04
N ILE A 87 -2.09 1.85 -0.03
CA ILE A 87 -1.58 2.57 -1.20
C ILE A 87 -0.08 2.34 -1.40
N GLU A 88 0.41 2.55 -2.62
CA GLU A 88 1.84 2.61 -2.91
C GLU A 88 2.44 3.82 -2.22
N LEU A 89 3.35 3.58 -1.26
CA LEU A 89 4.10 4.62 -0.56
C LEU A 89 5.55 4.21 -0.35
N HIS A 90 6.44 5.05 -0.82
CA HIS A 90 7.88 4.96 -0.65
C HIS A 90 8.50 6.34 -0.93
N PRO A 91 9.78 6.59 -0.60
CA PRO A 91 10.41 7.91 -0.76
C PRO A 91 10.29 8.55 -2.15
N TRP A 92 10.12 7.79 -3.22
CA TRP A 92 9.90 8.32 -4.57
C TRP A 92 8.43 8.51 -4.94
N SER A 93 7.50 8.12 -4.09
CA SER A 93 6.05 8.25 -4.29
C SER A 93 5.37 8.47 -2.94
N GLN A 94 5.41 9.72 -2.45
CA GLN A 94 5.00 10.07 -1.09
C GLN A 94 3.55 10.51 -0.99
N LYS A 95 2.96 11.00 -2.08
CA LYS A 95 1.53 11.36 -2.20
C LYS A 95 1.03 12.28 -1.07
N PRO A 96 1.68 13.43 -0.84
CA PRO A 96 1.40 14.27 0.34
C PRO A 96 -0.07 14.67 0.48
N ASP A 97 -0.73 15.06 -0.61
CA ASP A 97 -2.13 15.49 -0.58
C ASP A 97 -3.07 14.36 -0.13
N LEU A 98 -2.86 13.15 -0.68
CA LEU A 98 -3.66 11.98 -0.30
C LEU A 98 -3.39 11.57 1.15
N VAL A 99 -2.12 11.57 1.57
CA VAL A 99 -1.72 11.24 2.94
C VAL A 99 -2.35 12.20 3.94
N ASN A 100 -2.30 13.51 3.67
CA ASN A 100 -2.92 14.51 4.52
C ASN A 100 -4.44 14.32 4.59
N TYR A 101 -5.10 14.11 3.45
CA TYR A 101 -6.52 13.83 3.40
C TYR A 101 -6.91 12.58 4.24
N LEU A 102 -6.15 11.48 4.12
CA LEU A 102 -6.41 10.26 4.89
C LEU A 102 -6.26 10.51 6.40
N ARG A 103 -5.26 11.27 6.82
CA ARG A 103 -5.06 11.65 8.22
C ARG A 103 -6.18 12.53 8.77
N GLU A 104 -6.63 13.53 8.00
CA GLU A 104 -7.76 14.38 8.36
C GLU A 104 -9.06 13.59 8.53
N LYS A 105 -9.24 12.52 7.77
CA LYS A 105 -10.40 11.62 7.84
C LYS A 105 -10.22 10.46 8.82
N GLU A 106 -9.11 10.39 9.54
CA GLU A 106 -8.77 9.29 10.46
C GLU A 106 -8.78 7.91 9.78
N ILE A 107 -8.37 7.85 8.50
CA ILE A 107 -8.26 6.62 7.72
C ILE A 107 -6.81 6.10 7.83
N ASP A 108 -6.64 4.90 8.34
CA ASP A 108 -5.31 4.27 8.48
C ASP A 108 -4.60 4.10 7.13
N ILE A 109 -3.30 4.35 7.14
CA ILE A 109 -2.47 4.27 5.94
C ILE A 109 -1.64 2.99 5.97
N ILE A 110 -1.82 2.14 4.95
CA ILE A 110 -1.03 0.92 4.78
C ILE A 110 -0.15 1.08 3.54
N ALA A 111 1.16 1.13 3.73
CA ALA A 111 2.13 1.30 2.65
C ALA A 111 2.51 -0.04 2.03
N TYR A 112 2.24 -0.22 0.73
CA TYR A 112 2.82 -1.33 -0.02
C TYR A 112 3.93 -0.84 -0.96
N SER A 113 4.73 -1.75 -1.47
CA SER A 113 5.88 -1.45 -2.34
C SER A 113 6.95 -0.54 -1.69
N SER A 114 7.04 -0.54 -0.37
CA SER A 114 7.96 0.32 0.41
C SER A 114 9.44 0.15 0.01
N LEU A 115 9.79 -0.97 -0.63
CA LEU A 115 11.16 -1.28 -1.06
C LEU A 115 11.44 -0.93 -2.54
N VAL A 116 10.55 -0.22 -3.22
CA VAL A 116 10.78 0.22 -4.62
C VAL A 116 12.09 0.97 -4.81
N PRO A 117 12.55 1.85 -3.90
CA PRO A 117 13.81 2.56 -4.05
C PRO A 117 15.08 1.74 -3.82
N LEU A 118 15.00 0.44 -3.54
CA LEU A 118 16.20 -0.40 -3.38
C LEU A 118 17.11 -0.33 -4.60
N SER A 119 18.40 -0.08 -4.37
CA SER A 119 19.44 -0.05 -5.42
C SER A 119 19.72 -1.42 -6.06
N ASN A 120 19.36 -2.50 -5.38
CA ASN A 120 19.59 -3.87 -5.83
C ASN A 120 18.25 -4.63 -5.95
N TRP A 121 17.49 -4.36 -7.01
CA TRP A 121 16.35 -5.19 -7.34
C TRP A 121 16.80 -6.55 -7.84
N ARG A 122 16.27 -7.61 -7.24
CA ARG A 122 16.56 -8.97 -7.68
C ARG A 122 15.63 -9.36 -8.80
N HIS A 123 16.23 -9.60 -9.96
CA HIS A 123 15.56 -10.30 -11.05
C HIS A 123 15.70 -11.80 -10.82
N LYS A 124 14.65 -12.54 -11.12
CA LYS A 124 14.80 -13.90 -11.59
C LYS A 124 14.99 -13.83 -13.09
N ASP A 125 16.01 -14.49 -13.60
CA ASP A 125 16.22 -14.63 -15.03
C ASP A 125 14.94 -15.16 -15.68
N GLY A 126 14.45 -14.44 -16.70
CA GLY A 126 13.22 -14.79 -17.42
C GLY A 126 11.90 -14.18 -16.89
N GLU A 127 11.88 -13.44 -15.78
CA GLU A 127 10.70 -12.74 -15.26
C GLU A 127 10.76 -11.22 -15.51
N ASN A 128 10.95 -10.80 -16.76
CA ASN A 128 10.91 -9.37 -17.11
C ASN A 128 9.45 -8.91 -17.30
N SER A 129 8.93 -8.15 -16.36
CA SER A 129 7.70 -7.37 -16.55
C SER A 129 8.06 -5.91 -16.85
N LYS A 130 7.20 -5.19 -17.57
CA LYS A 130 7.35 -3.72 -17.78
C LYS A 130 7.48 -2.97 -16.45
N LYS A 131 6.84 -3.47 -15.39
CA LYS A 131 6.96 -2.99 -14.02
C LYS A 131 8.40 -3.10 -13.50
N THR A 132 9.03 -4.25 -13.73
CA THR A 132 10.40 -4.53 -13.29
C THR A 132 11.40 -3.65 -14.04
N GLU A 133 11.21 -3.47 -15.35
CA GLU A 133 12.03 -2.56 -16.17
C GLU A 133 11.89 -1.10 -15.70
N GLY A 134 10.66 -0.63 -15.42
CA GLY A 134 10.42 0.70 -14.88
C GLY A 134 11.09 0.90 -13.51
N MET A 135 11.06 -0.09 -12.63
CA MET A 135 11.75 -0.02 -11.34
C MET A 135 13.28 0.01 -11.49
N GLN A 136 13.84 -0.75 -12.44
CA GLN A 136 15.28 -0.72 -12.72
C GLN A 136 15.76 0.63 -13.23
N GLN A 137 15.02 1.23 -14.17
CA GLN A 137 15.35 2.56 -14.72
C GLN A 137 15.33 3.66 -13.65
N ILE A 138 14.54 3.46 -12.59
CA ILE A 138 14.41 4.41 -11.48
C ILE A 138 15.50 4.17 -10.43
N SER A 139 16.02 2.95 -10.33
CA SER A 139 17.05 2.52 -9.37
C SER A 139 18.45 2.74 -9.96
N ASP A 140 19.15 3.78 -9.50
CA ASP A 140 20.58 3.95 -9.76
C ASP A 140 21.38 3.31 -8.63
N ALA A 141 21.89 2.10 -8.88
CA ALA A 141 22.57 1.29 -7.88
C ALA A 141 23.81 1.96 -7.25
N ASP A 142 24.53 2.77 -8.04
CA ASP A 142 25.80 3.36 -7.58
C ASP A 142 25.61 4.69 -6.85
N ASN A 143 24.56 5.45 -7.17
CA ASN A 143 24.28 6.76 -6.60
C ASN A 143 23.03 6.81 -5.70
N SER A 144 22.46 5.67 -5.30
CA SER A 144 21.28 5.63 -4.45
C SER A 144 21.48 6.45 -3.17
N PRO A 145 20.67 7.50 -2.92
CA PRO A 145 20.74 8.27 -1.68
C PRO A 145 20.40 7.38 -0.47
N PHE A 146 19.54 6.37 -0.66
CA PHE A 146 19.13 5.47 0.41
C PHE A 146 20.24 4.52 0.85
N LYS A 147 21.14 4.14 -0.06
CA LYS A 147 22.35 3.38 0.29
C LYS A 147 23.29 4.21 1.18
N LYS A 148 23.46 5.50 0.88
CA LYS A 148 24.27 6.41 1.69
C LYS A 148 23.65 6.64 3.08
N LEU A 149 22.33 6.87 3.12
CA LEU A 149 21.59 7.03 4.36
C LEU A 149 21.63 5.76 5.21
N ALA A 150 21.36 4.59 4.63
CA ALA A 150 21.44 3.31 5.34
C ALA A 150 22.82 3.08 5.97
N HIS A 151 23.90 3.42 5.26
CA HIS A 151 25.27 3.34 5.79
C HIS A 151 25.46 4.29 6.99
N LYS A 152 24.93 5.53 6.95
CA LYS A 152 24.98 6.50 8.07
C LYS A 152 24.37 5.91 9.34
N TYR A 153 23.28 5.12 9.22
CA TYR A 153 22.59 4.49 10.36
C TYR A 153 23.08 3.07 10.67
N ASN A 154 24.10 2.58 9.95
CA ASN A 154 24.62 1.22 10.09
C ASN A 154 23.54 0.12 9.93
N VAL A 155 22.65 0.28 8.98
CA VAL A 155 21.56 -0.64 8.65
C VAL A 155 21.56 -0.99 7.17
N THR A 156 20.76 -1.98 6.79
CA THR A 156 20.53 -2.27 5.37
C THR A 156 19.63 -1.22 4.73
N GLU A 157 19.75 -1.03 3.43
CA GLU A 157 18.88 -0.12 2.66
C GLU A 157 17.40 -0.50 2.81
N ALA A 158 17.08 -1.80 2.87
CA ALA A 158 15.73 -2.28 3.13
C ALA A 158 15.22 -1.85 4.50
N GLN A 159 16.01 -2.01 5.56
CA GLN A 159 15.65 -1.54 6.91
C GLN A 159 15.42 -0.03 6.93
N PHE A 160 16.27 0.74 6.27
CA PHE A 160 16.13 2.20 6.21
C PHE A 160 14.81 2.62 5.55
N LEU A 161 14.48 2.03 4.39
CA LEU A 161 13.23 2.32 3.66
C LEU A 161 11.98 1.92 4.45
N LEU A 162 12.02 0.78 5.15
CA LEU A 162 10.93 0.34 6.00
C LEU A 162 10.76 1.27 7.22
N LYS A 163 11.87 1.67 7.84
CA LYS A 163 11.85 2.59 8.98
C LYS A 163 11.29 3.95 8.62
N TRP A 164 11.65 4.50 7.46
CA TRP A 164 11.07 5.74 6.96
C TRP A 164 9.54 5.72 6.95
N ALA A 165 8.94 4.63 6.46
CA ALA A 165 7.48 4.51 6.44
C ALA A 165 6.88 4.42 7.86
N LEU A 166 7.54 3.71 8.78
CA LEU A 166 7.11 3.60 10.17
C LEU A 166 7.22 4.94 10.93
N GLU A 167 8.29 5.74 10.70
CA GLU A 167 8.44 7.07 11.31
C GLU A 167 7.30 8.02 10.87
N LEU A 168 6.73 7.80 9.69
CA LEU A 168 5.57 8.53 9.21
C LEU A 168 4.23 7.97 9.72
N GLY A 169 4.26 6.91 10.56
CA GLY A 169 3.08 6.29 11.13
C GLY A 169 2.34 5.35 10.17
N TYR A 170 2.97 4.90 9.08
CA TYR A 170 2.34 3.96 8.15
C TYR A 170 2.53 2.51 8.62
N SER A 171 1.51 1.67 8.42
CA SER A 171 1.68 0.22 8.44
C SER A 171 2.41 -0.25 7.20
N ILE A 172 3.34 -1.20 7.31
CA ILE A 172 4.17 -1.68 6.20
C ILE A 172 3.94 -3.16 5.90
N LEU A 173 4.12 -3.57 4.64
CA LEU A 173 3.90 -4.93 4.16
C LEU A 173 5.13 -5.51 3.44
N PRO A 174 6.28 -5.65 4.12
CA PRO A 174 7.47 -6.23 3.49
C PRO A 174 7.28 -7.72 3.22
N LYS A 175 7.48 -8.15 1.96
CA LYS A 175 7.43 -9.56 1.57
C LYS A 175 8.84 -10.17 1.51
N SER A 176 9.04 -11.27 2.19
CA SER A 176 10.25 -12.11 2.02
C SER A 176 9.90 -13.59 2.15
N ILE A 177 10.69 -14.44 1.48
CA ILE A 177 10.68 -15.89 1.67
C ILE A 177 11.97 -16.37 2.36
N GLU A 178 12.92 -15.47 2.63
CA GLU A 178 14.18 -15.76 3.28
C GLU A 178 14.12 -15.36 4.77
N SER A 179 14.32 -16.33 5.65
CA SER A 179 14.27 -16.13 7.10
C SER A 179 15.21 -15.02 7.60
N LYS A 180 16.42 -14.91 7.00
CA LYS A 180 17.37 -13.85 7.33
C LYS A 180 16.78 -12.46 7.06
N ARG A 181 16.19 -12.25 5.87
CA ARG A 181 15.57 -10.97 5.50
C ARG A 181 14.32 -10.67 6.32
N MET A 182 13.53 -11.69 6.70
CA MET A 182 12.39 -11.47 7.60
C MET A 182 12.85 -10.92 8.94
N LYS A 183 13.93 -11.46 9.52
CA LYS A 183 14.53 -10.95 10.76
C LYS A 183 15.08 -9.53 10.58
N GLU A 184 15.78 -9.26 9.49
CA GLU A 184 16.28 -7.91 9.17
C GLU A 184 15.14 -6.90 9.03
N ASN A 185 14.08 -7.24 8.27
CA ASN A 185 12.91 -6.37 8.11
C ASN A 185 12.16 -6.09 9.41
N PHE A 186 12.31 -6.95 10.42
CA PHE A 186 11.70 -6.76 11.74
C PHE A 186 12.59 -5.98 12.70
N ASN A 187 13.92 -5.99 12.48
CA ASN A 187 14.88 -5.28 13.32
C ASN A 187 15.02 -3.82 12.88
N LEU A 188 14.10 -2.95 13.34
CA LEU A 188 13.99 -1.53 12.98
C LEU A 188 14.16 -0.62 14.22
N ASP A 189 14.98 -1.05 15.19
CA ASP A 189 15.24 -0.33 16.44
C ASP A 189 16.32 0.76 16.24
N PHE A 190 15.95 1.77 15.45
CA PHE A 190 16.72 3.01 15.26
C PHE A 190 15.75 4.12 14.85
N SER A 191 16.16 5.36 14.90
CA SER A 191 15.36 6.52 14.46
C SER A 191 16.07 7.29 13.37
N ILE A 192 15.33 7.81 12.41
CA ILE A 192 15.84 8.69 11.35
C ILE A 192 15.79 10.13 11.87
N SER A 193 16.87 10.89 11.69
CA SER A 193 16.91 12.29 12.11
C SER A 193 15.92 13.14 11.31
N GLN A 194 15.46 14.24 11.89
CA GLN A 194 14.56 15.18 11.24
C GLN A 194 15.15 15.72 9.92
N ASP A 195 16.44 16.08 9.91
CA ASP A 195 17.14 16.57 8.71
C ASP A 195 17.12 15.54 7.58
N ASP A 196 17.32 14.25 7.90
CA ASP A 196 17.27 13.18 6.90
C ASP A 196 15.84 12.92 6.42
N MET A 197 14.83 13.03 7.29
CA MET A 197 13.42 12.95 6.89
C MET A 197 13.04 14.10 5.95
N GLU A 198 13.48 15.32 6.22
CA GLU A 198 13.30 16.50 5.36
C GLU A 198 14.01 16.32 4.02
N TYR A 199 15.24 15.80 4.03
CA TYR A 199 15.93 15.46 2.80
C TYR A 199 15.17 14.42 1.98
N ILE A 200 14.67 13.34 2.61
CA ILE A 200 13.89 12.31 1.91
C ILE A 200 12.60 12.91 1.33
N TYR A 201 11.98 13.86 2.02
CA TYR A 201 10.79 14.55 1.51
C TYR A 201 11.07 15.21 0.15
N THR A 202 12.27 15.74 -0.09
CA THR A 202 12.66 16.35 -1.37
C THR A 202 12.87 15.33 -2.51
N LEU A 203 12.92 14.04 -2.20
CA LEU A 203 13.16 12.98 -3.19
C LEU A 203 11.88 12.44 -3.85
N ASP A 204 10.72 13.01 -3.50
CA ASP A 204 9.44 12.64 -4.14
C ASP A 204 9.49 12.91 -5.66
N ARG A 205 9.08 11.93 -6.44
CA ARG A 205 9.02 12.01 -7.90
C ARG A 205 7.58 12.12 -8.41
N GLY A 206 6.61 12.02 -7.51
CA GLY A 206 5.19 11.94 -7.83
C GLY A 206 4.80 10.64 -8.51
N GLY A 207 3.49 10.42 -8.64
CA GLY A 207 2.93 9.29 -9.36
C GLY A 207 3.10 7.92 -8.69
N SER A 208 2.72 6.88 -9.42
CA SER A 208 2.85 5.47 -9.02
C SER A 208 3.77 4.73 -9.98
N VAL A 209 4.64 3.87 -9.43
CA VAL A 209 5.64 3.11 -10.20
C VAL A 209 5.22 1.64 -10.36
N THR A 210 4.39 1.12 -9.43
CA THR A 210 4.13 -0.31 -9.31
C THR A 210 2.91 -0.82 -10.08
N TRP A 211 2.20 0.04 -10.80
CA TRP A 211 1.05 -0.34 -11.61
C TRP A 211 1.38 -0.34 -13.10
N GLU A 212 1.20 -1.48 -13.74
CA GLU A 212 1.52 -1.71 -15.16
C GLU A 212 0.60 -0.92 -16.11
N TYR A 213 -0.65 -0.69 -15.70
CA TYR A 213 -1.69 -0.07 -16.54
C TYR A 213 -2.01 1.38 -16.14
N GLY A 214 -1.07 2.06 -15.51
CA GLY A 214 -1.23 3.44 -15.07
C GLY A 214 -1.58 3.58 -13.58
N ASP A 215 -1.60 4.82 -13.10
CA ASP A 215 -1.87 5.11 -11.69
C ASP A 215 -3.34 4.81 -11.35
N PRO A 216 -3.64 3.87 -10.44
CA PRO A 216 -5.01 3.56 -10.05
C PRO A 216 -5.72 4.74 -9.36
N LEU A 217 -4.97 5.69 -8.80
CA LEU A 217 -5.54 6.90 -8.19
C LEU A 217 -6.20 7.82 -9.22
N ALA A 218 -5.80 7.71 -10.49
CA ALA A 218 -6.32 8.50 -11.61
C ALA A 218 -7.52 7.86 -12.33
N VAL A 219 -7.98 6.67 -11.91
CA VAL A 219 -9.13 5.97 -12.51
C VAL A 219 -10.41 6.81 -12.30
N LYS A 220 -11.18 7.02 -13.39
CA LYS A 220 -12.47 7.73 -13.36
C LYS A 220 -13.63 6.76 -13.16
#